data_d69495b3f4203f676f52ac52477e5485
#
_entry.id   d69495b3f4203f676f52ac52477e5485
#
_cell.length_a   1.000
_cell.length_b   1.000
_cell.length_c   1.000
_cell.angle_alpha   90.00
_cell.angle_beta   90.00
_cell.angle_gamma   90.00
#
_symmetry.space_group_name_H-M   'P 1'
#
loop_
_entity.id
_entity.type
_entity.pdbx_description
1 polymer ?
#
loop_
_entity_poly.entity_id
_entity_poly.type
_entity_poly.pdbx_seq_one_letter_code
_entity_poly.pdbx_strand_id
1 'polypeptide(L)'
;MMTSLPRRFCIALALVIMIGLHGESLRAGEDSDLELIPDHILSQSAPETQPEAASAEKPYRLKIFLDETGQGNFERRSLVVPTPSEDFSRWNNRISLDVRTEVTLSPTFNFTFADRLSHILEEHMAPSEENLRNDLKEIYFTWNAYGSDYIDLGRVNVKNGVAMGFNPTDYFKRYAVTTRISEDASVLRENRLGTFMIRGQGVWEKGALMLVAAPEISHEPDKWWTDSSGSGLQVQRTNDVTRFLAKFNVNTFQDLNPEILYFIEDGRSNWGLNLTKGLGDQVVAYVESSIGQRADVLTEALQKVQASGAFPLSTFPAGTPATITGSDEIRLRSQMAAGFSYTDKGNRTTNIEYHYNEAGLSPEQWDNWFRAGAQGKIFLDNPATEATGRNMLGQLWSVRQFAQEAEEPLSRHVLFIRSFWQDALIYKLDLTGIFQMNLEDKSFFIQPLAAYHLGDRTTLSLAFNFFLGAGQSEYGSLPQLWNVRAGIQYFF
;
A
#
# COMPACT_ATOMS: atom_id res chain seq x y z
N MET A 1 -10.91 21.12 -33.99
CA MET A 1 -9.68 21.64 -33.41
C MET A 1 -8.99 20.46 -32.76
N MET A 2 -7.97 19.89 -33.40
CA MET A 2 -7.19 18.77 -32.87
C MET A 2 -6.21 19.34 -31.86
N THR A 3 -6.46 19.08 -30.56
CA THR A 3 -5.51 19.39 -29.48
C THR A 3 -4.36 18.39 -29.56
N SER A 4 -3.15 18.88 -29.69
CA SER A 4 -1.91 18.09 -29.74
C SER A 4 -1.74 17.28 -28.47
N LEU A 5 -1.68 15.95 -28.59
CA LEU A 5 -1.25 15.06 -27.51
C LEU A 5 0.12 15.53 -26.96
N PRO A 6 0.31 15.57 -25.65
CA PRO A 6 1.58 16.00 -25.08
C PRO A 6 2.72 15.09 -25.54
N ARG A 7 3.85 15.70 -25.95
CA ARG A 7 5.05 14.99 -26.48
C ARG A 7 5.54 13.82 -25.63
N ARG A 8 5.21 13.81 -24.32
CA ARG A 8 5.57 12.74 -23.38
C ARG A 8 4.80 11.44 -23.61
N PHE A 9 3.55 11.53 -24.08
CA PHE A 9 2.74 10.38 -24.47
C PHE A 9 3.33 9.64 -25.67
N CYS A 10 3.87 10.36 -26.62
CA CYS A 10 4.49 9.78 -27.83
C CYS A 10 5.78 9.02 -27.51
N ILE A 11 6.55 9.41 -26.49
CA ILE A 11 7.82 8.73 -26.13
C ILE A 11 7.54 7.40 -25.43
N ALA A 12 6.61 7.35 -24.46
CA ALA A 12 6.24 6.11 -23.79
C ALA A 12 5.57 5.11 -24.75
N LEU A 13 4.67 5.60 -25.61
CA LEU A 13 4.01 4.77 -26.61
C LEU A 13 4.98 4.28 -27.71
N ALA A 14 5.95 5.09 -28.13
CA ALA A 14 6.98 4.70 -29.11
C ALA A 14 7.95 3.65 -28.56
N LEU A 15 8.28 3.69 -27.26
CA LEU A 15 9.12 2.68 -26.60
C LEU A 15 8.38 1.33 -26.52
N VAL A 16 7.08 1.36 -26.21
CA VAL A 16 6.22 0.17 -26.13
C VAL A 16 6.03 -0.47 -27.51
N ILE A 17 5.85 0.32 -28.56
CA ILE A 17 5.65 -0.20 -29.94
C ILE A 17 6.93 -0.81 -30.52
N MET A 18 8.12 -0.33 -30.17
CA MET A 18 9.38 -0.89 -30.67
C MET A 18 9.76 -2.25 -30.02
N ILE A 19 9.24 -2.55 -28.83
CA ILE A 19 9.55 -3.80 -28.10
C ILE A 19 8.47 -4.87 -28.31
N GLY A 20 7.27 -4.51 -28.79
CA GLY A 20 6.04 -5.32 -28.73
C GLY A 20 5.81 -6.34 -29.85
N LEU A 21 6.77 -6.73 -30.70
CA LEU A 21 6.49 -7.57 -31.87
C LEU A 21 6.73 -9.09 -31.72
N HIS A 22 7.20 -9.60 -30.56
CA HIS A 22 7.35 -11.05 -30.35
C HIS A 22 7.11 -11.44 -28.88
N GLY A 23 5.84 -11.53 -28.47
CA GLY A 23 5.44 -12.02 -27.16
C GLY A 23 4.75 -13.38 -27.22
N GLU A 24 5.34 -14.41 -26.61
CA GLU A 24 4.63 -15.63 -26.24
C GLU A 24 3.86 -15.43 -24.94
N SER A 25 2.67 -16.02 -24.87
CA SER A 25 1.73 -15.88 -23.73
C SER A 25 2.31 -16.44 -22.43
N LEU A 26 2.46 -15.59 -21.43
CA LEU A 26 2.62 -16.02 -20.03
C LEU A 26 1.23 -16.23 -19.42
N ARG A 27 1.04 -17.31 -18.69
CA ARG A 27 -0.21 -17.59 -17.97
C ARG A 27 -0.43 -16.54 -16.89
N ALA A 28 -1.55 -15.85 -16.95
CA ALA A 28 -1.99 -14.97 -15.89
C ALA A 28 -2.57 -15.82 -14.75
N GLY A 29 -2.07 -15.69 -13.53
CA GLY A 29 -2.70 -16.24 -12.34
C GLY A 29 -1.81 -17.05 -11.40
N GLU A 30 -0.70 -17.62 -11.85
CA GLU A 30 0.18 -18.42 -10.96
C GLU A 30 1.28 -17.59 -10.26
N ASP A 31 1.64 -16.43 -10.80
CA ASP A 31 2.80 -15.66 -10.29
C ASP A 31 2.49 -14.70 -9.14
N SER A 32 1.25 -14.22 -9.00
CA SER A 32 0.96 -13.19 -7.99
C SER A 32 0.98 -13.69 -6.54
N ASP A 33 0.63 -14.96 -6.32
CA ASP A 33 0.66 -15.55 -4.98
C ASP A 33 2.05 -16.12 -4.63
N LEU A 34 2.84 -16.49 -5.63
CA LEU A 34 4.23 -16.92 -5.45
C LEU A 34 5.15 -15.74 -5.06
N GLU A 35 4.87 -14.53 -5.52
CA GLU A 35 5.60 -13.32 -5.12
C GLU A 35 5.33 -12.91 -3.64
N LEU A 36 4.29 -13.46 -3.01
CA LEU A 36 4.02 -13.28 -1.58
C LEU A 36 4.86 -14.19 -0.69
N ILE A 37 5.41 -15.26 -1.25
CA ILE A 37 6.34 -16.12 -0.55
C ILE A 37 7.72 -15.47 -0.66
N PRO A 38 8.40 -15.16 0.46
CA PRO A 38 9.75 -14.64 0.42
C PRO A 38 10.64 -15.52 -0.48
N ASP A 39 11.39 -14.91 -1.40
CA ASP A 39 12.18 -15.61 -2.45
C ASP A 39 13.05 -16.74 -1.91
N HIS A 40 13.43 -16.72 -0.65
CA HIS A 40 14.23 -17.72 0.01
C HIS A 40 13.48 -19.03 0.36
N ILE A 41 12.14 -19.03 0.38
CA ILE A 41 11.34 -20.25 0.62
C ILE A 41 11.15 -21.02 -0.71
N LEU A 42 11.05 -20.31 -1.83
CA LEU A 42 10.90 -20.91 -3.16
C LEU A 42 12.14 -21.72 -3.57
N SER A 43 13.32 -21.38 -3.08
CA SER A 43 14.57 -22.07 -3.42
C SER A 43 14.77 -23.42 -2.69
N GLN A 44 13.97 -23.75 -1.67
CA GLN A 44 14.13 -24.97 -0.85
C GLN A 44 13.17 -26.12 -1.20
N SER A 45 12.17 -25.94 -2.04
CA SER A 45 11.12 -26.93 -2.29
C SER A 45 10.94 -27.39 -3.75
N ALA A 46 11.86 -27.09 -4.65
CA ALA A 46 11.83 -27.67 -5.98
C ALA A 46 12.40 -29.10 -5.95
N PRO A 47 11.61 -30.18 -6.19
CA PRO A 47 12.19 -31.47 -6.49
C PRO A 47 12.98 -31.34 -7.80
N GLU A 48 14.19 -31.92 -7.84
CA GLU A 48 14.99 -32.07 -9.08
C GLU A 48 14.15 -32.72 -10.16
N THR A 49 13.46 -31.95 -10.97
CA THR A 49 12.92 -32.37 -12.25
C THR A 49 14.05 -32.32 -13.28
N GLN A 50 14.26 -33.41 -13.98
CA GLN A 50 15.24 -33.59 -15.03
C GLN A 50 15.29 -32.40 -15.98
N PRO A 51 16.47 -32.06 -16.56
CA PRO A 51 16.60 -30.92 -17.43
C PRO A 51 15.79 -31.14 -18.72
N GLU A 52 14.66 -30.49 -18.80
CA GLU A 52 13.99 -30.27 -20.09
C GLU A 52 14.92 -29.38 -20.93
N ALA A 53 15.09 -29.73 -22.20
CA ALA A 53 16.05 -29.09 -23.11
C ALA A 53 15.97 -27.55 -22.99
N ALA A 54 17.09 -26.93 -22.64
CA ALA A 54 17.24 -25.51 -22.48
C ALA A 54 16.74 -24.74 -23.72
N SER A 55 15.53 -24.23 -23.68
CA SER A 55 15.13 -23.13 -24.55
C SER A 55 15.98 -21.94 -24.13
N ALA A 56 16.70 -21.32 -25.08
CA ALA A 56 17.53 -20.15 -24.79
C ALA A 56 16.65 -19.10 -24.06
N GLU A 57 16.93 -18.86 -22.78
CA GLU A 57 16.21 -17.86 -22.01
C GLU A 57 16.34 -16.50 -22.70
N LYS A 58 15.22 -15.86 -22.97
CA LYS A 58 15.22 -14.51 -23.55
C LYS A 58 15.98 -13.57 -22.60
N PRO A 59 16.84 -12.68 -23.09
CA PRO A 59 17.62 -11.77 -22.23
C PRO A 59 16.74 -10.70 -21.56
N TYR A 60 15.43 -10.77 -21.72
CA TYR A 60 14.48 -9.86 -21.11
C TYR A 60 13.16 -10.55 -20.77
N ARG A 61 12.55 -10.06 -19.69
CA ARG A 61 11.16 -10.34 -19.32
C ARG A 61 10.39 -9.05 -19.46
N LEU A 62 9.23 -9.09 -20.12
CA LEU A 62 8.37 -7.92 -20.30
C LEU A 62 6.94 -8.31 -19.90
N LYS A 63 6.39 -7.60 -18.90
CA LYS A 63 4.99 -7.72 -18.51
C LYS A 63 4.30 -6.38 -18.84
N ILE A 64 3.24 -6.42 -19.62
CA ILE A 64 2.41 -5.26 -19.93
C ILE A 64 0.97 -5.66 -19.67
N PHE A 65 0.25 -4.84 -18.92
CA PHE A 65 -1.18 -5.04 -18.77
C PHE A 65 -1.93 -3.70 -18.74
N LEU A 66 -3.13 -3.75 -19.29
CA LEU A 66 -4.11 -2.68 -19.23
C LEU A 66 -5.17 -3.05 -18.19
N ASP A 67 -5.42 -2.14 -17.26
CA ASP A 67 -6.44 -2.26 -16.21
C ASP A 67 -7.46 -1.14 -16.38
N GLU A 68 -8.74 -1.49 -16.48
CA GLU A 68 -9.83 -0.54 -16.40
C GLU A 68 -10.71 -0.88 -15.21
N THR A 69 -10.99 0.10 -14.36
CA THR A 69 -11.79 -0.07 -13.14
C THR A 69 -12.81 1.05 -13.03
N GLY A 70 -14.08 0.67 -13.01
CA GLY A 70 -15.19 1.55 -12.67
C GLY A 70 -15.64 1.33 -11.23
N GLN A 71 -15.91 2.42 -10.50
CA GLN A 71 -16.37 2.38 -9.12
C GLN A 71 -17.62 3.26 -8.95
N GLY A 72 -18.65 2.70 -8.28
CA GLY A 72 -19.81 3.43 -7.80
C GLY A 72 -19.79 3.55 -6.29
N ASN A 73 -19.98 4.77 -5.74
CA ASN A 73 -19.93 5.08 -4.33
C ASN A 73 -21.34 5.37 -3.80
N PHE A 74 -21.64 4.82 -2.62
CA PHE A 74 -22.87 5.06 -1.88
C PHE A 74 -22.54 5.64 -0.51
N GLU A 75 -23.04 6.82 -0.24
CA GLU A 75 -22.60 7.66 0.85
C GLU A 75 -23.62 7.77 1.98
N ARG A 76 -23.13 8.17 3.13
CA ARG A 76 -23.91 8.56 4.30
C ARG A 76 -23.42 9.90 4.86
N ARG A 77 -24.23 10.53 5.68
CA ARG A 77 -23.79 11.71 6.45
C ARG A 77 -22.66 11.32 7.40
N SER A 78 -21.57 12.06 7.34
CA SER A 78 -20.39 11.88 8.19
C SER A 78 -20.23 13.05 9.15
N LEU A 79 -19.75 12.78 10.37
CA LEU A 79 -19.39 13.80 11.36
C LEU A 79 -18.02 14.45 11.12
N VAL A 80 -17.20 13.85 10.28
CA VAL A 80 -15.78 14.21 10.13
C VAL A 80 -15.41 14.74 8.75
N VAL A 81 -16.39 15.06 7.93
CA VAL A 81 -16.17 15.55 6.55
C VAL A 81 -16.83 16.91 6.39
N PRO A 82 -16.13 17.91 5.79
CA PRO A 82 -16.63 19.28 5.68
C PRO A 82 -17.79 19.45 4.69
N THR A 83 -17.84 18.60 3.67
CA THR A 83 -18.74 18.76 2.55
C THR A 83 -20.06 18.03 2.76
N PRO A 84 -21.17 18.54 2.19
CA PRO A 84 -22.34 17.73 1.94
C PRO A 84 -21.98 16.51 1.09
N SER A 85 -22.72 15.42 1.24
CA SER A 85 -22.52 14.20 0.43
C SER A 85 -22.58 14.47 -1.09
N GLU A 86 -23.12 15.59 -1.51
CA GLU A 86 -23.23 16.02 -2.90
C GLU A 86 -21.88 16.35 -3.57
N ASP A 87 -20.85 16.65 -2.78
CA ASP A 87 -19.51 17.01 -3.28
C ASP A 87 -18.57 15.79 -3.41
N PHE A 88 -19.00 14.60 -2.98
CA PHE A 88 -18.24 13.36 -3.21
C PHE A 88 -18.62 12.76 -4.57
N SER A 89 -17.61 12.26 -5.29
CA SER A 89 -17.86 11.56 -6.56
C SER A 89 -18.67 10.29 -6.34
N ARG A 90 -19.86 10.22 -6.93
CA ARG A 90 -20.71 9.03 -6.90
C ARG A 90 -20.14 7.91 -7.75
N TRP A 91 -19.31 8.27 -8.73
CA TRP A 91 -18.62 7.31 -9.57
C TRP A 91 -17.23 7.83 -9.94
N ASN A 92 -16.31 6.91 -10.11
CA ASN A 92 -15.03 7.17 -10.77
C ASN A 92 -14.71 6.03 -11.74
N ASN A 93 -13.92 6.34 -12.75
CA ASN A 93 -13.35 5.36 -13.67
C ASN A 93 -11.84 5.62 -13.78
N ARG A 94 -11.07 4.56 -13.80
CA ARG A 94 -9.65 4.63 -14.00
C ARG A 94 -9.22 3.63 -15.06
N ILE A 95 -8.45 4.10 -16.01
CA ILE A 95 -7.75 3.28 -17.00
C ILE A 95 -6.25 3.41 -16.71
N SER A 96 -5.55 2.29 -16.53
CA SER A 96 -4.11 2.25 -16.25
C SER A 96 -3.40 1.32 -17.19
N LEU A 97 -2.22 1.75 -17.67
CA LEU A 97 -1.26 0.92 -18.39
C LEU A 97 -0.06 0.70 -17.47
N ASP A 98 0.18 -0.55 -17.10
CA ASP A 98 1.36 -0.99 -16.35
C ASP A 98 2.37 -1.63 -17.28
N VAL A 99 3.62 -1.24 -17.13
CA VAL A 99 4.76 -1.82 -17.85
C VAL A 99 5.82 -2.19 -16.83
N ARG A 100 6.23 -3.47 -16.84
CA ARG A 100 7.39 -3.95 -16.09
C ARG A 100 8.32 -4.67 -17.03
N THR A 101 9.60 -4.33 -16.99
CA THR A 101 10.63 -5.04 -17.76
C THR A 101 11.84 -5.32 -16.88
N GLU A 102 12.40 -6.50 -17.06
CA GLU A 102 13.66 -6.93 -16.49
C GLU A 102 14.56 -7.34 -17.64
N VAL A 103 15.74 -6.75 -17.75
CA VAL A 103 16.69 -6.96 -18.86
C VAL A 103 18.01 -7.43 -18.31
N THR A 104 18.48 -8.59 -18.74
CA THR A 104 19.82 -9.10 -18.47
C THR A 104 20.79 -8.47 -19.44
N LEU A 105 21.53 -7.46 -18.96
CA LEU A 105 22.52 -6.73 -19.76
C LEU A 105 23.82 -7.52 -19.93
N SER A 106 24.19 -8.29 -18.89
CA SER A 106 25.33 -9.23 -18.89
C SER A 106 25.10 -10.29 -17.81
N PRO A 107 25.90 -11.34 -17.72
CA PRO A 107 25.79 -12.34 -16.65
C PRO A 107 25.85 -11.77 -15.22
N THR A 108 26.37 -10.56 -15.08
CA THR A 108 26.55 -9.89 -13.77
C THR A 108 25.71 -8.63 -13.62
N PHE A 109 25.03 -8.15 -14.66
CA PHE A 109 24.23 -6.91 -14.60
C PHE A 109 22.83 -7.12 -15.15
N ASN A 110 21.83 -6.75 -14.33
CA ASN A 110 20.43 -6.70 -14.70
C ASN A 110 19.92 -5.26 -14.57
N PHE A 111 18.89 -4.94 -15.34
CA PHE A 111 18.16 -3.68 -15.28
C PHE A 111 16.68 -3.96 -15.07
N THR A 112 16.06 -3.31 -14.10
CA THR A 112 14.62 -3.39 -13.83
C THR A 112 13.97 -2.03 -14.02
N PHE A 113 12.83 -2.02 -14.69
CA PHE A 113 11.98 -0.84 -14.87
C PHE A 113 10.52 -1.22 -14.66
N ALA A 114 9.78 -0.42 -13.88
CA ALA A 114 8.34 -0.58 -13.69
C ALA A 114 7.68 0.81 -13.61
N ASP A 115 6.66 1.02 -14.44
CA ASP A 115 5.94 2.28 -14.56
C ASP A 115 4.45 2.05 -14.74
N ARG A 116 3.64 2.97 -14.21
CA ARG A 116 2.18 2.99 -14.39
C ARG A 116 1.73 4.35 -14.90
N LEU A 117 1.02 4.33 -16.00
CA LEU A 117 0.31 5.49 -16.52
C LEU A 117 -1.19 5.30 -16.27
N SER A 118 -1.82 6.21 -15.54
CA SER A 118 -3.24 6.15 -15.19
C SER A 118 -3.97 7.38 -15.70
N HIS A 119 -5.17 7.19 -16.23
CA HIS A 119 -6.13 8.24 -16.51
C HIS A 119 -7.35 8.05 -15.61
N ILE A 120 -7.66 9.07 -14.79
CA ILE A 120 -8.71 9.04 -13.78
C ILE A 120 -9.82 10.00 -14.21
N LEU A 121 -11.05 9.52 -14.17
CA LEU A 121 -12.26 10.29 -14.42
C LEU A 121 -13.16 10.20 -13.20
N GLU A 122 -13.57 11.34 -12.66
CA GLU A 122 -14.49 11.45 -11.51
C GLU A 122 -15.64 12.39 -11.83
N GLU A 123 -16.79 12.21 -11.19
CA GLU A 123 -18.03 12.96 -11.47
C GLU A 123 -17.85 14.48 -11.35
N HIS A 124 -17.07 14.94 -10.36
CA HIS A 124 -16.90 16.37 -10.06
C HIS A 124 -15.51 16.92 -10.48
N MET A 125 -14.74 16.12 -11.18
CA MET A 125 -13.43 16.56 -11.66
C MET A 125 -13.56 17.45 -12.89
N ALA A 126 -13.00 18.64 -12.83
CA ALA A 126 -12.89 19.45 -14.05
C ALA A 126 -11.95 18.71 -15.03
N PRO A 127 -12.26 18.68 -16.35
CA PRO A 127 -11.36 18.14 -17.34
C PRO A 127 -10.04 18.95 -17.32
N SER A 128 -9.03 18.45 -16.65
CA SER A 128 -7.72 19.08 -16.54
C SER A 128 -6.63 18.09 -16.96
N GLU A 129 -5.42 18.59 -17.22
CA GLU A 129 -4.25 17.74 -17.48
C GLU A 129 -3.88 16.87 -16.27
N GLU A 130 -4.41 17.17 -15.09
CA GLU A 130 -4.21 16.47 -13.81
C GLU A 130 -4.86 15.10 -13.75
N ASN A 131 -5.80 14.80 -14.68
CA ASN A 131 -6.43 13.49 -14.78
C ASN A 131 -5.48 12.39 -15.27
N LEU A 132 -4.34 12.77 -15.85
CA LEU A 132 -3.31 11.85 -16.30
C LEU A 132 -2.16 11.81 -15.29
N ARG A 133 -1.99 10.67 -14.66
CA ARG A 133 -0.97 10.43 -13.65
C ARG A 133 0.03 9.41 -14.13
N ASN A 134 1.32 9.69 -13.97
CA ASN A 134 2.41 8.77 -14.23
C ASN A 134 3.14 8.46 -12.91
N ASP A 135 3.22 7.18 -12.58
CA ASP A 135 3.87 6.66 -11.38
C ASP A 135 5.05 5.78 -11.78
N LEU A 136 6.27 6.33 -11.78
CA LEU A 136 7.49 5.53 -11.93
C LEU A 136 7.70 4.70 -10.67
N LYS A 137 7.32 3.43 -10.70
CA LYS A 137 7.35 2.54 -9.53
C LYS A 137 8.77 2.10 -9.20
N GLU A 138 9.50 1.59 -10.18
CA GLU A 138 10.86 1.09 -10.00
C GLU A 138 11.74 1.43 -11.19
N ILE A 139 13.00 1.79 -10.94
CA ILE A 139 14.07 1.89 -11.93
C ILE A 139 15.41 1.68 -11.22
N TYR A 140 16.06 0.54 -11.45
CA TYR A 140 17.32 0.23 -10.82
C TYR A 140 18.18 -0.75 -11.62
N PHE A 141 19.47 -0.74 -11.32
CA PHE A 141 20.45 -1.71 -11.80
C PHE A 141 20.81 -2.65 -10.66
N THR A 142 20.87 -3.94 -10.97
CA THR A 142 21.37 -4.98 -10.07
C THR A 142 22.72 -5.46 -10.56
N TRP A 143 23.73 -5.38 -9.72
CA TRP A 143 25.04 -5.96 -9.96
C TRP A 143 25.22 -7.21 -9.08
N ASN A 144 25.36 -8.36 -9.74
CA ASN A 144 25.78 -9.61 -9.09
C ASN A 144 27.31 -9.58 -8.93
N ALA A 145 27.79 -9.26 -7.72
CA ALA A 145 29.21 -9.08 -7.48
C ALA A 145 29.96 -10.42 -7.34
N TYR A 146 29.41 -11.36 -6.56
CA TYR A 146 30.02 -12.66 -6.27
C TYR A 146 28.95 -13.73 -6.03
N GLY A 147 28.35 -14.27 -7.12
CA GLY A 147 27.44 -15.40 -7.04
C GLY A 147 26.15 -15.13 -6.25
N SER A 148 26.24 -15.07 -4.93
CA SER A 148 25.10 -14.84 -4.02
C SER A 148 25.04 -13.41 -3.46
N ASP A 149 25.96 -12.51 -3.88
CA ASP A 149 26.01 -11.14 -3.39
C ASP A 149 25.52 -10.17 -4.46
N TYR A 150 24.50 -9.38 -4.14
CA TYR A 150 23.85 -8.45 -5.05
C TYR A 150 23.93 -7.03 -4.53
N ILE A 151 24.11 -6.08 -5.44
CA ILE A 151 24.02 -4.64 -5.16
C ILE A 151 23.03 -4.02 -6.13
N ASP A 152 21.97 -3.41 -5.58
CA ASP A 152 21.01 -2.63 -6.35
C ASP A 152 21.25 -1.16 -6.17
N LEU A 153 21.13 -0.40 -7.26
CA LEU A 153 21.28 1.05 -7.28
C LEU A 153 20.13 1.66 -8.08
N GLY A 154 19.31 2.47 -7.46
CA GLY A 154 18.21 3.16 -8.09
C GLY A 154 16.96 3.18 -7.23
N ARG A 155 15.79 3.24 -7.87
CA ARG A 155 14.49 3.23 -7.21
C ARG A 155 13.99 1.81 -7.05
N VAL A 156 13.97 1.32 -5.81
CA VAL A 156 13.66 -0.08 -5.47
C VAL A 156 12.45 -0.14 -4.55
N ASN A 157 11.48 -1.01 -4.84
CA ASN A 157 10.38 -1.31 -3.94
C ASN A 157 10.80 -2.42 -2.97
N VAL A 158 11.24 -2.03 -1.77
CA VAL A 158 11.62 -2.99 -0.71
C VAL A 158 10.37 -3.40 0.06
N LYS A 159 10.09 -4.71 0.04
CA LYS A 159 8.98 -5.33 0.75
C LYS A 159 9.53 -6.13 1.92
N ASN A 160 9.07 -5.85 3.14
CA ASN A 160 9.43 -6.60 4.34
C ASN A 160 8.17 -7.06 5.06
N GLY A 161 8.36 -7.98 6.01
CA GLY A 161 7.28 -8.49 6.85
C GLY A 161 6.67 -9.79 6.33
N VAL A 162 6.03 -10.50 7.25
CA VAL A 162 5.45 -11.83 7.06
C VAL A 162 3.93 -11.86 7.25
N ALA A 163 3.37 -10.80 7.84
CA ALA A 163 1.93 -10.65 8.03
C ALA A 163 1.23 -10.20 6.74
N MET A 164 -0.07 -10.49 6.63
CA MET A 164 -0.87 -10.20 5.45
C MET A 164 -1.60 -8.86 5.52
N GLY A 165 -2.15 -8.49 6.68
CA GLY A 165 -2.98 -7.29 6.82
C GLY A 165 -2.22 -6.05 7.27
N PHE A 166 -1.22 -6.23 8.13
CA PHE A 166 -0.40 -5.13 8.65
C PHE A 166 1.03 -5.60 8.87
N ASN A 167 2.00 -4.86 8.35
CA ASN A 167 3.42 -5.19 8.43
C ASN A 167 4.19 -4.13 9.20
N PRO A 168 4.38 -4.29 10.52
CA PRO A 168 5.15 -3.35 11.35
C PRO A 168 6.60 -3.17 10.92
N THR A 169 7.22 -4.19 10.29
CA THR A 169 8.63 -4.16 9.86
C THR A 169 8.82 -3.76 8.40
N ASP A 170 7.74 -3.46 7.68
CA ASP A 170 7.80 -2.90 6.32
C ASP A 170 7.97 -1.37 6.37
N TYR A 171 9.17 -0.92 6.70
CA TYR A 171 9.47 0.48 6.97
C TYR A 171 9.39 1.39 5.74
N PHE A 172 9.48 0.84 4.50
CA PHE A 172 9.40 1.62 3.26
C PHE A 172 7.98 1.73 2.67
N LYS A 173 6.96 1.22 3.38
CA LYS A 173 5.57 1.25 2.91
C LYS A 173 4.91 2.62 3.03
N ARG A 174 5.34 3.44 4.01
CA ARG A 174 4.69 4.70 4.37
C ARG A 174 4.70 5.67 3.19
N TYR A 175 3.54 6.19 2.85
CA TYR A 175 3.30 7.15 1.76
C TYR A 175 3.68 6.65 0.36
N ALA A 176 4.01 5.39 0.20
CA ALA A 176 4.48 4.82 -1.05
C ALA A 176 3.34 4.36 -1.97
N VAL A 177 2.14 4.05 -1.46
CA VAL A 177 1.03 3.55 -2.26
C VAL A 177 0.56 4.62 -3.26
N THR A 178 0.59 4.29 -4.55
CA THR A 178 0.21 5.22 -5.63
C THR A 178 -1.30 5.36 -5.73
N THR A 179 -2.00 4.25 -5.73
CA THR A 179 -3.47 4.22 -5.85
C THR A 179 -4.02 3.05 -5.06
N ARG A 180 -4.97 3.36 -4.17
CA ARG A 180 -5.64 2.35 -3.35
C ARG A 180 -6.80 1.74 -4.11
N ILE A 181 -6.52 0.68 -4.86
CA ILE A 181 -7.51 -0.05 -5.69
C ILE A 181 -8.16 -1.23 -4.96
N SER A 182 -7.55 -1.68 -3.90
CA SER A 182 -8.01 -2.76 -3.03
C SER A 182 -7.50 -2.51 -1.62
N GLU A 183 -8.13 -3.10 -0.63
CA GLU A 183 -7.61 -3.17 0.74
C GLU A 183 -6.81 -4.47 0.96
N ASP A 184 -6.61 -5.27 -0.10
CA ASP A 184 -5.71 -6.42 -0.05
C ASP A 184 -4.25 -5.94 0.01
N ALA A 185 -3.56 -6.30 1.08
CA ALA A 185 -2.18 -5.88 1.30
C ALA A 185 -1.22 -6.36 0.18
N SER A 186 -1.51 -7.50 -0.44
CA SER A 186 -0.74 -7.99 -1.58
C SER A 186 -0.81 -7.02 -2.77
N VAL A 187 -2.01 -6.56 -3.11
CA VAL A 187 -2.24 -5.58 -4.17
C VAL A 187 -1.62 -4.23 -3.81
N LEU A 188 -1.71 -3.80 -2.56
CA LEU A 188 -1.11 -2.55 -2.10
C LEU A 188 0.41 -2.59 -2.20
N ARG A 189 1.06 -3.71 -1.86
CA ARG A 189 2.52 -3.89 -1.96
C ARG A 189 3.03 -3.76 -3.39
N GLU A 190 2.27 -4.24 -4.40
CA GLU A 190 2.63 -4.11 -5.81
C GLU A 190 2.41 -2.69 -6.36
N ASN A 191 1.48 -1.94 -5.77
CA ASN A 191 1.12 -0.60 -6.21
C ASN A 191 1.86 0.50 -5.44
N ARG A 192 3.13 0.30 -5.14
CA ARG A 192 3.98 1.25 -4.42
C ARG A 192 5.03 1.89 -5.31
N LEU A 193 5.34 3.12 -4.98
CA LEU A 193 6.56 3.77 -5.43
C LEU A 193 7.75 3.16 -4.67
N GLY A 194 8.78 2.77 -5.38
CA GLY A 194 10.05 2.44 -4.76
C GLY A 194 10.71 3.67 -4.15
N THR A 195 11.73 3.43 -3.34
CA THR A 195 12.59 4.46 -2.74
C THR A 195 13.93 4.47 -3.46
N PHE A 196 14.49 5.64 -3.76
CA PHE A 196 15.86 5.73 -4.30
C PHE A 196 16.85 5.34 -3.21
N MET A 197 17.68 4.33 -3.50
CA MET A 197 18.58 3.73 -2.53
C MET A 197 19.76 2.99 -3.16
N ILE A 198 20.71 2.66 -2.31
CA ILE A 198 21.66 1.58 -2.54
C ILE A 198 21.26 0.45 -1.61
N ARG A 199 21.07 -0.76 -2.15
CA ARG A 199 20.77 -1.97 -1.39
C ARG A 199 21.86 -3.01 -1.66
N GLY A 200 22.54 -3.46 -0.63
CA GLY A 200 23.46 -4.60 -0.68
C GLY A 200 22.81 -5.81 -0.03
N GLN A 201 22.95 -6.99 -0.64
CA GLN A 201 22.39 -8.23 -0.14
C GLN A 201 23.39 -9.37 -0.32
N GLY A 202 23.70 -10.07 0.76
CA GLY A 202 24.56 -11.25 0.77
C GLY A 202 23.79 -12.43 1.35
N VAL A 203 23.88 -13.59 0.69
CA VAL A 203 23.22 -14.84 1.11
C VAL A 203 24.25 -15.92 1.27
N TRP A 204 24.20 -16.64 2.38
CA TRP A 204 25.06 -17.80 2.67
C TRP A 204 24.23 -18.94 3.25
N GLU A 205 24.82 -20.12 3.37
CA GLU A 205 24.11 -21.35 3.77
C GLU A 205 23.25 -21.22 5.04
N LYS A 206 23.69 -20.41 6.02
CA LYS A 206 23.03 -20.28 7.34
C LYS A 206 22.34 -18.95 7.58
N GLY A 207 22.23 -18.10 6.56
CA GLY A 207 21.56 -16.82 6.73
C GLY A 207 21.69 -15.88 5.53
N ALA A 208 21.19 -14.68 5.71
CA ALA A 208 21.30 -13.58 4.78
C ALA A 208 21.44 -12.24 5.52
N LEU A 209 22.14 -11.30 4.90
CA LEU A 209 22.24 -9.92 5.36
C LEU A 209 21.81 -8.99 4.24
N MET A 210 20.91 -8.07 4.54
CA MET A 210 20.56 -6.97 3.65
C MET A 210 20.88 -5.63 4.33
N LEU A 211 21.54 -4.75 3.60
CA LEU A 211 21.83 -3.38 4.02
C LEU A 211 21.26 -2.41 3.00
N VAL A 212 20.56 -1.40 3.48
CA VAL A 212 19.95 -0.35 2.63
C VAL A 212 20.38 1.02 3.14
N ALA A 213 20.74 1.90 2.20
CA ALA A 213 20.95 3.32 2.44
C ALA A 213 20.11 4.11 1.42
N ALA A 214 19.12 4.85 1.91
CA ALA A 214 18.24 5.70 1.11
C ALA A 214 18.49 7.16 1.53
N PRO A 215 19.07 8.00 0.65
CA PRO A 215 19.34 9.38 0.96
C PRO A 215 18.07 10.23 0.90
N GLU A 216 18.04 11.30 1.65
CA GLU A 216 17.12 12.41 1.43
C GLU A 216 17.41 13.07 0.07
N ILE A 217 16.38 13.26 -0.76
CA ILE A 217 16.50 13.89 -2.08
C ILE A 217 15.65 15.17 -2.14
N SER A 218 14.51 15.20 -1.47
CA SER A 218 13.61 16.33 -1.46
C SER A 218 13.15 16.64 -0.05
N HIS A 219 13.41 17.85 0.41
CA HIS A 219 13.00 18.38 1.72
C HIS A 219 11.77 19.31 1.60
N GLU A 220 11.10 19.33 0.45
CA GLU A 220 9.92 20.17 0.28
C GLU A 220 8.77 19.64 1.14
N PRO A 221 7.99 20.56 1.76
CA PRO A 221 6.79 20.18 2.50
C PRO A 221 5.86 19.37 1.61
N ASP A 222 5.39 18.24 2.11
CA ASP A 222 4.52 17.34 1.37
C ASP A 222 3.19 17.99 1.00
N LYS A 223 3.09 18.50 -0.19
CA LYS A 223 1.81 18.90 -0.78
C LYS A 223 1.14 17.77 -1.56
N TRP A 224 1.79 16.63 -1.66
CA TRP A 224 1.35 15.51 -2.50
C TRP A 224 -0.05 14.98 -2.17
N TRP A 225 -0.50 15.11 -0.93
CA TRP A 225 -1.83 14.70 -0.48
C TRP A 225 -2.90 15.78 -0.68
N THR A 226 -2.50 17.05 -0.91
CA THR A 226 -3.39 18.15 -1.30
C THR A 226 -3.31 18.45 -2.79
N ASP A 227 -2.31 17.92 -3.49
CA ASP A 227 -2.04 18.13 -4.90
C ASP A 227 -2.36 16.85 -5.68
N SER A 228 -3.40 16.90 -6.50
CA SER A 228 -3.79 15.81 -7.40
C SER A 228 -2.79 15.56 -8.53
N SER A 229 -1.86 16.49 -8.75
CA SER A 229 -0.87 16.45 -9.83
C SER A 229 0.31 15.49 -9.58
N GLY A 230 0.20 14.57 -8.63
CA GLY A 230 1.25 13.64 -8.23
C GLY A 230 1.76 12.73 -9.35
N SER A 231 2.38 13.29 -10.39
CA SER A 231 3.01 12.52 -11.47
C SER A 231 4.53 12.63 -11.46
N GLY A 232 5.19 11.64 -12.06
CA GLY A 232 6.64 11.60 -12.22
C GLY A 232 7.37 10.92 -11.09
N LEU A 233 8.46 11.52 -10.63
CA LEU A 233 9.35 10.85 -9.66
C LEU A 233 8.80 10.85 -8.23
N GLN A 234 7.99 11.82 -7.82
CA GLN A 234 7.37 11.93 -6.50
C GLN A 234 8.34 11.59 -5.33
N VAL A 235 9.59 12.10 -5.43
CA VAL A 235 10.66 11.78 -4.45
C VAL A 235 10.36 12.31 -3.06
N GLN A 236 9.53 13.35 -2.94
CA GLN A 236 9.05 13.89 -1.68
C GLN A 236 8.20 12.90 -0.87
N ARG A 237 7.68 11.83 -1.51
CA ARG A 237 6.90 10.78 -0.83
C ARG A 237 7.79 9.68 -0.24
N THR A 238 8.90 9.37 -0.91
CA THR A 238 9.72 8.19 -0.60
C THR A 238 11.14 8.52 -0.15
N ASN A 239 11.63 9.73 -0.44
CA ASN A 239 12.98 10.20 -0.11
C ASN A 239 12.95 11.62 0.51
N ASP A 240 11.98 11.88 1.37
CA ASP A 240 11.84 13.12 2.14
C ASP A 240 12.82 13.20 3.33
N VAL A 241 13.34 12.05 3.78
CA VAL A 241 14.32 11.93 4.86
C VAL A 241 15.31 10.82 4.56
N THR A 242 16.48 10.88 5.21
CA THR A 242 17.51 9.81 5.10
C THR A 242 17.07 8.58 5.92
N ARG A 243 17.18 7.40 5.29
CA ARG A 243 16.83 6.10 5.90
C ARG A 243 17.96 5.10 5.75
N PHE A 244 18.15 4.27 6.80
CA PHE A 244 19.04 3.13 6.78
C PHE A 244 18.30 1.90 7.31
N LEU A 245 18.52 0.75 6.68
CA LEU A 245 18.00 -0.54 7.14
C LEU A 245 19.10 -1.58 7.12
N ALA A 246 19.22 -2.33 8.21
CA ALA A 246 19.95 -3.60 8.27
C ALA A 246 18.97 -4.71 8.61
N LYS A 247 18.90 -5.75 7.77
CA LYS A 247 18.07 -6.94 8.01
C LYS A 247 18.97 -8.18 8.01
N PHE A 248 18.88 -8.95 9.06
CA PHE A 248 19.60 -10.19 9.25
C PHE A 248 18.61 -11.35 9.41
N ASN A 249 18.76 -12.36 8.55
CA ASN A 249 17.98 -13.59 8.57
C ASN A 249 18.86 -14.76 9.01
N VAL A 250 18.34 -15.68 9.81
CA VAL A 250 19.05 -16.87 10.31
C VAL A 250 18.31 -18.14 9.89
N ASN A 251 18.96 -18.97 9.09
CA ASN A 251 18.42 -20.24 8.57
C ASN A 251 18.96 -21.48 9.33
N THR A 252 19.23 -21.34 10.63
CA THR A 252 19.85 -22.43 11.44
C THR A 252 18.79 -23.28 12.13
N PHE A 253 17.56 -22.80 12.25
CA PHE A 253 16.49 -23.47 13.00
C PHE A 253 15.56 -24.18 12.03
N GLN A 254 15.28 -25.45 12.30
CA GLN A 254 14.31 -26.21 11.52
C GLN A 254 12.91 -25.61 11.70
N ASP A 255 12.22 -25.33 10.60
CA ASP A 255 10.85 -24.77 10.54
C ASP A 255 10.66 -23.40 11.24
N LEU A 256 11.73 -22.73 11.62
CA LEU A 256 11.67 -21.39 12.22
C LEU A 256 12.62 -20.43 11.47
N ASN A 257 12.07 -19.35 10.92
CA ASN A 257 12.83 -18.33 10.19
C ASN A 257 12.78 -17.00 10.95
N PRO A 258 13.74 -16.74 11.84
CA PRO A 258 13.86 -15.44 12.51
C PRO A 258 14.55 -14.43 11.61
N GLU A 259 13.96 -13.23 11.51
CA GLU A 259 14.55 -12.05 10.91
C GLU A 259 14.64 -10.94 11.94
N ILE A 260 15.81 -10.32 12.08
CA ILE A 260 16.04 -9.16 12.93
C ILE A 260 16.30 -7.95 12.03
N LEU A 261 15.60 -6.85 12.29
CA LEU A 261 15.74 -5.62 11.53
C LEU A 261 16.16 -4.48 12.45
N TYR A 262 17.03 -3.63 11.95
CA TYR A 262 17.39 -2.36 12.57
C TYR A 262 17.22 -1.25 11.54
N PHE A 263 16.33 -0.32 11.83
CA PHE A 263 15.94 0.76 10.92
C PHE A 263 16.17 2.12 11.57
N ILE A 264 16.75 3.04 10.81
CA ILE A 264 16.95 4.44 11.22
C ILE A 264 16.25 5.33 10.20
N GLU A 265 15.38 6.23 10.66
CA GLU A 265 14.72 7.26 9.88
C GLU A 265 14.85 8.60 10.62
N ASP A 266 15.43 9.60 9.95
CA ASP A 266 15.63 10.94 10.53
C ASP A 266 16.24 10.90 11.96
N GLY A 267 17.29 10.07 12.15
CA GLY A 267 17.98 9.90 13.44
C GLY A 267 17.21 9.09 14.49
N ARG A 268 16.00 8.63 14.21
CA ARG A 268 15.19 7.79 15.11
C ARG A 268 15.37 6.33 14.78
N SER A 269 15.61 5.51 15.79
CA SER A 269 15.84 4.08 15.61
C SER A 269 14.61 3.23 15.89
N ASN A 270 14.45 2.16 15.10
CA ASN A 270 13.44 1.13 15.27
C ASN A 270 14.11 -0.25 15.18
N TRP A 271 13.68 -1.16 16.04
CA TRP A 271 14.04 -2.57 15.99
C TRP A 271 12.83 -3.37 15.51
N GLY A 272 13.07 -4.29 14.58
CA GLY A 272 12.06 -5.20 14.05
C GLY A 272 12.43 -6.65 14.31
N LEU A 273 11.41 -7.49 14.45
CA LEU A 273 11.52 -8.94 14.57
C LEU A 273 10.40 -9.60 13.78
N ASN A 274 10.77 -10.50 12.87
CA ASN A 274 9.85 -11.37 12.17
C ASN A 274 10.16 -12.81 12.56
N LEU A 275 9.12 -13.56 12.91
CA LEU A 275 9.21 -14.98 13.21
C LEU A 275 8.12 -15.72 12.42
N THR A 276 8.50 -16.74 11.68
CA THR A 276 7.59 -17.61 10.95
C THR A 276 7.88 -19.05 11.30
N LYS A 277 6.84 -19.84 11.55
CA LYS A 277 6.96 -21.27 11.87
C LYS A 277 5.90 -22.10 11.18
N GLY A 278 6.34 -23.11 10.43
CA GLY A 278 5.48 -24.16 9.92
C GLY A 278 4.96 -25.07 11.05
N LEU A 279 3.67 -25.34 11.06
CA LEU A 279 2.99 -26.25 12.00
C LEU A 279 2.28 -27.35 11.21
N GLY A 280 3.05 -28.34 10.73
CA GLY A 280 2.61 -29.32 9.75
C GLY A 280 2.44 -28.73 8.34
N ASP A 281 1.70 -29.42 7.48
CA ASP A 281 1.63 -29.12 6.04
C ASP A 281 0.59 -28.02 5.70
N GLN A 282 -0.24 -27.61 6.63
CA GLN A 282 -1.41 -26.75 6.36
C GLN A 282 -1.42 -25.44 7.13
N VAL A 283 -0.59 -25.31 8.17
CA VAL A 283 -0.60 -24.14 9.05
C VAL A 283 0.77 -23.48 9.11
N VAL A 284 0.80 -22.19 8.93
CA VAL A 284 1.98 -21.35 9.17
C VAL A 284 1.60 -20.30 10.22
N ALA A 285 2.27 -20.30 11.37
CA ALA A 285 2.11 -19.29 12.38
C ALA A 285 3.22 -18.23 12.22
N TYR A 286 2.90 -16.97 12.47
CA TYR A 286 3.86 -15.87 12.37
C TYR A 286 3.60 -14.77 13.40
N VAL A 287 4.69 -14.08 13.73
CA VAL A 287 4.68 -12.85 14.54
C VAL A 287 5.63 -11.87 13.91
N GLU A 288 5.17 -10.66 13.73
CA GLU A 288 5.92 -9.52 13.25
C GLU A 288 5.80 -8.39 14.26
N SER A 289 6.90 -7.81 14.69
CA SER A 289 6.89 -6.73 15.67
C SER A 289 7.94 -5.67 15.37
N SER A 290 7.63 -4.43 15.72
CA SER A 290 8.54 -3.29 15.65
C SER A 290 8.43 -2.47 16.92
N ILE A 291 9.57 -1.98 17.42
CA ILE A 291 9.64 -1.07 18.56
C ILE A 291 10.60 0.07 18.24
N GLY A 292 10.17 1.31 18.39
CA GLY A 292 10.98 2.46 18.04
C GLY A 292 10.49 3.78 18.61
N GLN A 293 11.31 4.80 18.46
CA GLN A 293 11.01 6.17 18.89
C GLN A 293 10.14 6.87 17.87
N ARG A 294 8.89 7.17 18.23
CA ARG A 294 7.95 7.88 17.36
C ARG A 294 6.87 8.63 18.13
N ALA A 295 6.25 9.61 17.48
CA ALA A 295 5.02 10.22 17.93
C ALA A 295 3.82 9.26 17.72
N ASP A 296 2.63 9.59 18.20
CA ASP A 296 1.42 8.88 17.81
C ASP A 296 0.96 9.29 16.39
N VAL A 297 0.14 8.44 15.77
CA VAL A 297 -0.33 8.63 14.39
C VAL A 297 -1.08 9.97 14.24
N LEU A 298 -1.85 10.36 15.24
CA LEU A 298 -2.59 11.63 15.21
C LEU A 298 -1.63 12.82 15.20
N THR A 299 -0.59 12.79 16.03
CA THR A 299 0.42 13.86 16.10
C THR A 299 1.19 13.99 14.80
N GLU A 300 1.67 12.87 14.25
CA GLU A 300 2.39 12.87 12.95
C GLU A 300 1.52 13.44 11.83
N ALA A 301 0.25 13.02 11.77
CA ALA A 301 -0.70 13.50 10.79
C ALA A 301 -0.97 15.00 10.96
N LEU A 302 -1.19 15.49 12.18
CA LEU A 302 -1.39 16.92 12.46
C LEU A 302 -0.18 17.77 12.09
N GLN A 303 1.03 17.33 12.40
CA GLN A 303 2.27 18.03 12.04
C GLN A 303 2.42 18.18 10.52
N LYS A 304 2.14 17.11 9.75
CA LYS A 304 2.19 17.14 8.29
C LYS A 304 1.09 18.02 7.68
N VAL A 305 -0.14 17.94 8.20
CA VAL A 305 -1.25 18.82 7.78
C VAL A 305 -0.90 20.30 8.02
N GLN A 306 -0.27 20.62 9.15
CA GLN A 306 0.19 21.97 9.46
C GLN A 306 1.34 22.42 8.54
N ALA A 307 2.31 21.53 8.29
CA ALA A 307 3.44 21.81 7.39
C ALA A 307 2.98 22.10 5.96
N SER A 308 1.90 21.44 5.50
CA SER A 308 1.32 21.70 4.17
C SER A 308 0.69 23.08 4.02
N GLY A 309 0.33 23.75 5.13
CA GLY A 309 -0.35 25.06 5.14
C GLY A 309 -1.80 25.02 4.65
N ALA A 310 -2.36 23.84 4.38
CA ALA A 310 -3.72 23.71 3.86
C ALA A 310 -4.81 24.14 4.84
N PHE A 311 -4.57 23.96 6.14
CA PHE A 311 -5.52 24.31 7.22
C PHE A 311 -4.80 25.01 8.38
N PRO A 312 -4.53 26.33 8.28
CA PRO A 312 -3.80 27.07 9.31
C PRO A 312 -4.59 27.12 10.61
N LEU A 313 -3.94 26.74 11.73
CA LEU A 313 -4.53 26.75 13.08
C LEU A 313 -5.01 28.15 13.53
N SER A 314 -4.48 29.23 12.95
CA SER A 314 -4.87 30.60 13.24
C SER A 314 -6.33 30.95 12.91
N THR A 315 -7.03 30.07 12.21
CA THR A 315 -8.45 30.26 11.84
C THR A 315 -9.44 29.80 12.88
N PHE A 316 -8.98 29.14 13.97
CA PHE A 316 -9.87 28.73 15.04
C PHE A 316 -10.14 29.88 16.00
N PRO A 317 -11.41 30.16 16.33
CA PRO A 317 -11.75 31.16 17.35
C PRO A 317 -11.12 30.79 18.72
N ALA A 318 -10.60 31.79 19.42
CA ALA A 318 -10.10 31.58 20.78
C ALA A 318 -11.21 30.99 21.66
N GLY A 319 -10.89 29.89 22.37
CA GLY A 319 -11.87 29.20 23.22
C GLY A 319 -12.71 28.14 22.50
N THR A 320 -12.38 27.76 21.25
CA THR A 320 -12.99 26.60 20.61
C THR A 320 -12.62 25.33 21.40
N PRO A 321 -13.60 24.68 22.08
CA PRO A 321 -13.33 23.48 22.86
C PRO A 321 -13.03 22.33 21.98
N ALA A 322 -12.19 21.67 21.76
CA ALA A 322 -11.91 20.54 20.87
C ALA A 322 -10.97 20.87 19.73
N THR A 323 -9.84 21.50 20.04
CA THR A 323 -8.64 21.29 19.25
C THR A 323 -8.21 19.86 19.44
N ILE A 324 -8.12 19.11 18.33
CA ILE A 324 -7.43 17.83 18.34
C ILE A 324 -5.97 18.17 18.60
N THR A 325 -5.48 17.83 19.77
CA THR A 325 -4.08 17.99 20.13
C THR A 325 -3.41 16.63 20.05
N GLY A 326 -2.39 16.53 19.21
CA GLY A 326 -1.42 15.46 19.32
C GLY A 326 -0.58 15.64 20.58
N SER A 327 0.06 14.60 21.03
CA SER A 327 1.09 14.67 22.06
C SER A 327 2.43 14.86 21.37
N ASP A 328 3.13 15.98 21.58
CA ASP A 328 4.47 16.22 21.05
C ASP A 328 5.52 15.25 21.63
N GLU A 329 5.06 14.28 22.41
CA GLU A 329 5.91 13.30 23.07
C GLU A 329 6.37 12.21 22.11
N ILE A 330 7.65 12.28 21.71
CA ILE A 330 8.34 11.17 21.07
C ILE A 330 8.75 10.19 22.15
N ARG A 331 8.17 9.01 22.12
CA ARG A 331 8.49 7.93 23.05
C ARG A 331 8.68 6.60 22.34
N LEU A 332 9.21 5.65 23.07
CA LEU A 332 9.29 4.27 22.59
C LEU A 332 7.87 3.71 22.45
N ARG A 333 7.52 3.29 21.24
CA ARG A 333 6.22 2.70 20.92
C ARG A 333 6.41 1.38 20.18
N SER A 334 5.52 0.45 20.47
CA SER A 334 5.51 -0.89 19.87
C SER A 334 4.37 -1.06 18.87
N GLN A 335 4.65 -1.88 17.86
CA GLN A 335 3.67 -2.36 16.88
C GLN A 335 3.84 -3.87 16.73
N MET A 336 2.75 -4.59 16.51
CA MET A 336 2.78 -6.04 16.36
C MET A 336 1.67 -6.51 15.43
N ALA A 337 1.97 -7.50 14.60
CA ALA A 337 1.00 -8.34 13.92
C ALA A 337 1.31 -9.80 14.27
N ALA A 338 0.34 -10.53 14.77
CA ALA A 338 0.48 -11.94 15.13
C ALA A 338 -0.69 -12.73 14.56
N GLY A 339 -0.41 -13.84 13.91
CA GLY A 339 -1.46 -14.59 13.25
C GLY A 339 -1.01 -15.95 12.75
N PHE A 340 -1.90 -16.55 12.00
CA PHE A 340 -1.62 -17.79 11.30
C PHE A 340 -2.32 -17.82 9.93
N SER A 341 -1.73 -18.56 9.02
CA SER A 341 -2.28 -18.94 7.72
C SER A 341 -2.64 -20.41 7.73
N TYR A 342 -3.85 -20.74 7.30
CA TYR A 342 -4.32 -22.10 7.13
C TYR A 342 -4.73 -22.34 5.69
N THR A 343 -4.12 -23.33 5.03
CA THR A 343 -4.47 -23.75 3.68
C THR A 343 -5.14 -25.11 3.72
N ASP A 344 -6.38 -25.18 3.26
CA ASP A 344 -7.12 -26.44 3.21
C ASP A 344 -6.84 -27.22 1.88
N LYS A 345 -7.31 -28.46 1.82
CA LYS A 345 -7.16 -29.31 0.65
C LYS A 345 -7.97 -28.84 -0.58
N GLY A 346 -8.84 -27.87 -0.42
CA GLY A 346 -9.65 -27.29 -1.48
C GLY A 346 -9.07 -25.97 -2.02
N ASN A 347 -7.77 -25.75 -1.88
CA ASN A 347 -7.05 -24.54 -2.33
C ASN A 347 -7.60 -23.24 -1.73
N ARG A 348 -8.11 -23.31 -0.50
CA ARG A 348 -8.52 -22.13 0.24
C ARG A 348 -7.51 -21.82 1.33
N THR A 349 -6.92 -20.63 1.27
CA THR A 349 -6.01 -20.09 2.29
C THR A 349 -6.73 -19.05 3.12
N THR A 350 -6.71 -19.19 4.43
CA THR A 350 -7.31 -18.24 5.38
C THR A 350 -6.26 -17.75 6.36
N ASN A 351 -6.09 -16.43 6.42
CA ASN A 351 -5.22 -15.75 7.36
C ASN A 351 -6.09 -15.12 8.47
N ILE A 352 -5.71 -15.30 9.72
CA ILE A 352 -6.33 -14.64 10.87
C ILE A 352 -5.23 -13.95 11.65
N GLU A 353 -5.36 -12.63 11.85
CA GLU A 353 -4.33 -11.80 12.49
C GLU A 353 -4.94 -10.89 13.55
N TYR A 354 -4.20 -10.70 14.61
CA TYR A 354 -4.38 -9.63 15.56
C TYR A 354 -3.30 -8.58 15.35
N HIS A 355 -3.71 -7.33 15.17
CA HIS A 355 -2.81 -6.19 15.02
C HIS A 355 -2.86 -5.32 16.26
N TYR A 356 -1.69 -4.92 16.73
CA TYR A 356 -1.50 -3.97 17.80
C TYR A 356 -0.66 -2.78 17.31
N ASN A 357 -1.16 -1.55 17.51
CA ASN A 357 -0.44 -0.33 17.20
C ASN A 357 -0.52 0.63 18.39
N GLU A 358 0.53 0.71 19.20
CA GLU A 358 0.59 1.63 20.35
C GLU A 358 0.52 3.11 19.93
N ALA A 359 0.94 3.42 18.68
CA ALA A 359 0.83 4.76 18.12
C ALA A 359 -0.58 5.10 17.62
N GLY A 360 -1.49 4.13 17.51
CA GLY A 360 -2.88 4.33 17.12
C GLY A 360 -3.67 5.16 18.12
N LEU A 361 -4.81 5.69 17.69
CA LEU A 361 -5.68 6.52 18.50
C LEU A 361 -6.21 5.74 19.71
N SER A 362 -6.11 6.36 20.89
CA SER A 362 -6.75 5.84 22.10
C SER A 362 -8.27 6.12 22.09
N PRO A 363 -9.06 5.43 22.92
CA PRO A 363 -10.49 5.74 23.09
C PRO A 363 -10.75 7.22 23.40
N GLU A 364 -9.91 7.85 24.25
CA GLU A 364 -10.01 9.27 24.57
C GLU A 364 -9.73 10.16 23.33
N GLN A 365 -8.75 9.81 22.51
CA GLN A 365 -8.45 10.54 21.27
C GLN A 365 -9.60 10.38 20.26
N TRP A 366 -10.22 9.20 20.16
CA TRP A 366 -11.42 9.00 19.36
C TRP A 366 -12.61 9.83 19.86
N ASP A 367 -12.86 9.90 21.16
CA ASP A 367 -13.93 10.74 21.75
C ASP A 367 -13.68 12.22 21.44
N ASN A 368 -12.44 12.71 21.56
CA ASN A 368 -12.06 14.07 21.19
C ASN A 368 -12.26 14.34 19.70
N TRP A 369 -11.91 13.37 18.85
CA TRP A 369 -12.12 13.44 17.42
C TRP A 369 -13.59 13.62 17.04
N PHE A 370 -14.48 12.81 17.60
CA PHE A 370 -15.92 12.92 17.32
C PHE A 370 -16.55 14.17 17.90
N ARG A 371 -16.08 14.62 19.07
CA ARG A 371 -16.50 15.92 19.63
C ARG A 371 -16.11 17.09 18.73
N ALA A 372 -14.90 17.10 18.23
CA ALA A 372 -14.42 18.09 17.26
C ALA A 372 -15.26 18.07 15.97
N GLY A 373 -15.57 16.89 15.46
CA GLY A 373 -16.45 16.71 14.29
C GLY A 373 -17.84 17.28 14.52
N ALA A 374 -18.47 16.96 15.66
CA ALA A 374 -19.78 17.49 16.02
C ALA A 374 -19.77 19.02 16.13
N GLN A 375 -18.73 19.61 16.75
CA GLN A 375 -18.57 21.06 16.83
C GLN A 375 -18.37 21.70 15.47
N GLY A 376 -17.56 21.09 14.61
CA GLY A 376 -17.35 21.54 13.22
C GLY A 376 -18.65 21.57 12.42
N LYS A 377 -19.55 20.59 12.61
CA LYS A 377 -20.87 20.58 11.98
C LYS A 377 -21.76 21.71 12.47
N ILE A 378 -21.79 22.00 13.78
CA ILE A 378 -22.53 23.15 14.33
C ILE A 378 -22.06 24.46 13.70
N PHE A 379 -20.75 24.64 13.54
CA PHE A 379 -20.20 25.81 12.88
C PHE A 379 -20.50 25.86 11.39
N LEU A 380 -20.45 24.72 10.70
CA LEU A 380 -20.75 24.62 9.27
C LEU A 380 -22.22 25.00 8.97
N ASP A 381 -23.16 24.60 9.84
CA ASP A 381 -24.60 24.87 9.68
C ASP A 381 -24.97 26.34 9.97
N ASN A 382 -24.05 27.15 10.51
CA ASN A 382 -24.27 28.57 10.79
C ASN A 382 -23.51 29.44 9.79
N PRO A 383 -24.21 30.26 8.96
CA PRO A 383 -23.57 31.09 7.93
C PRO A 383 -22.46 32.01 8.45
N ALA A 384 -22.55 32.48 9.72
CA ALA A 384 -21.53 33.35 10.32
C ALA A 384 -20.23 32.60 10.66
N THR A 385 -20.28 31.29 10.80
CA THR A 385 -19.13 30.44 11.20
C THR A 385 -18.86 29.28 10.23
N GLU A 386 -19.51 29.27 9.07
CA GLU A 386 -19.39 28.23 8.06
C GLU A 386 -17.94 27.95 7.66
N ALA A 387 -17.16 29.01 7.39
CA ALA A 387 -15.75 28.88 7.01
C ALA A 387 -14.92 28.19 8.12
N THR A 388 -15.20 28.50 9.40
CA THR A 388 -14.57 27.84 10.54
C THR A 388 -14.93 26.35 10.61
N GLY A 389 -16.22 26.04 10.45
CA GLY A 389 -16.71 24.67 10.43
C GLY A 389 -16.08 23.86 9.29
N ARG A 390 -16.00 24.43 8.10
CA ARG A 390 -15.35 23.83 6.93
C ARG A 390 -13.86 23.54 7.19
N ASN A 391 -13.14 24.49 7.78
CA ASN A 391 -11.74 24.29 8.15
C ASN A 391 -11.55 23.20 9.20
N MET A 392 -12.35 23.18 10.25
CA MET A 392 -12.27 22.15 11.31
C MET A 392 -12.47 20.74 10.72
N LEU A 393 -13.53 20.56 9.95
CA LEU A 393 -13.84 19.26 9.35
C LEU A 393 -12.82 18.88 8.27
N GLY A 394 -12.35 19.84 7.47
CA GLY A 394 -11.28 19.62 6.49
C GLY A 394 -9.99 19.14 7.16
N GLN A 395 -9.61 19.74 8.29
CA GLN A 395 -8.45 19.28 9.06
C GLN A 395 -8.61 17.84 9.57
N LEU A 396 -9.79 17.51 10.16
CA LEU A 396 -10.10 16.16 10.59
C LEU A 396 -9.98 15.15 9.44
N TRP A 397 -10.57 15.46 8.31
CA TRP A 397 -10.54 14.60 7.14
C TRP A 397 -9.11 14.41 6.62
N SER A 398 -8.34 15.49 6.50
CA SER A 398 -6.96 15.43 6.03
C SER A 398 -6.05 14.62 6.97
N VAL A 399 -6.21 14.78 8.30
CA VAL A 399 -5.49 13.97 9.28
C VAL A 399 -5.79 12.49 9.10
N ARG A 400 -7.07 12.13 8.86
CA ARG A 400 -7.46 10.74 8.63
C ARG A 400 -6.85 10.19 7.33
N GLN A 401 -6.93 10.94 6.24
CA GLN A 401 -6.35 10.54 4.96
C GLN A 401 -4.83 10.33 5.10
N PHE A 402 -4.16 11.27 5.75
CA PHE A 402 -2.73 11.19 5.99
C PHE A 402 -2.34 9.94 6.79
N ALA A 403 -3.06 9.66 7.88
CA ALA A 403 -2.81 8.48 8.69
C ALA A 403 -3.06 7.17 7.91
N GLN A 404 -4.05 7.16 7.02
CA GLN A 404 -4.31 6.02 6.13
C GLN A 404 -3.18 5.80 5.12
N GLU A 405 -2.57 6.87 4.59
CA GLU A 405 -1.40 6.80 3.70
C GLU A 405 -0.13 6.27 4.40
N ALA A 406 -0.08 6.34 5.73
CA ALA A 406 0.99 5.71 6.50
C ALA A 406 0.93 4.17 6.50
N GLU A 407 -0.15 3.57 5.94
CA GLU A 407 -0.35 2.11 5.91
C GLU A 407 -0.33 1.47 7.31
N GLU A 408 -0.89 2.16 8.29
CA GLU A 408 -0.93 1.71 9.68
C GLU A 408 -2.37 1.70 10.21
N PRO A 409 -2.73 0.75 11.11
CA PRO A 409 -4.00 0.80 11.81
C PRO A 409 -4.17 2.11 12.57
N LEU A 410 -5.30 2.80 12.36
CA LEU A 410 -5.64 4.01 13.10
C LEU A 410 -5.96 3.71 14.55
N SER A 411 -6.61 2.58 14.82
CA SER A 411 -6.93 2.10 16.17
C SER A 411 -5.84 1.20 16.71
N ARG A 412 -5.77 1.07 18.02
CA ARG A 412 -4.72 0.27 18.68
C ARG A 412 -4.89 -1.22 18.51
N HIS A 413 -6.12 -1.70 18.45
CA HIS A 413 -6.45 -3.11 18.46
C HIS A 413 -7.35 -3.45 17.27
N VAL A 414 -6.83 -4.24 16.32
CA VAL A 414 -7.56 -4.64 15.12
C VAL A 414 -7.51 -6.15 14.94
N LEU A 415 -8.65 -6.74 14.60
CA LEU A 415 -8.76 -8.11 14.09
C LEU A 415 -8.82 -8.04 12.57
N PHE A 416 -7.98 -8.81 11.90
CA PHE A 416 -7.95 -8.95 10.45
C PHE A 416 -8.14 -10.41 10.05
N ILE A 417 -8.97 -10.65 9.03
CA ILE A 417 -9.19 -11.96 8.43
C ILE A 417 -9.18 -11.80 6.92
N ARG A 418 -8.36 -12.58 6.23
CA ARG A 418 -8.36 -12.71 4.77
C ARG A 418 -8.58 -14.18 4.41
N SER A 419 -9.50 -14.46 3.51
CA SER A 419 -9.69 -15.79 2.94
C SER A 419 -9.61 -15.69 1.43
N PHE A 420 -8.73 -16.45 0.82
CA PHE A 420 -8.58 -16.60 -0.62
C PHE A 420 -8.93 -18.03 -1.01
N TRP A 421 -9.77 -18.20 -2.01
CA TRP A 421 -10.21 -19.50 -2.51
C TRP A 421 -10.05 -19.54 -4.02
N GLN A 422 -9.00 -20.24 -4.48
CA GLN A 422 -8.70 -20.43 -5.89
C GLN A 422 -9.66 -21.44 -6.53
N ASP A 423 -10.09 -21.19 -7.76
CA ASP A 423 -11.04 -22.02 -8.51
C ASP A 423 -12.33 -22.31 -7.71
N ALA A 424 -12.82 -21.34 -6.97
CA ALA A 424 -13.97 -21.46 -6.08
C ALA A 424 -15.27 -21.69 -6.88
N LEU A 425 -16.07 -22.67 -6.49
CA LEU A 425 -17.37 -23.00 -7.08
C LEU A 425 -17.32 -23.42 -8.55
N ILE A 426 -16.61 -22.72 -9.40
CA ILE A 426 -16.38 -23.03 -10.83
C ILE A 426 -14.91 -22.80 -11.17
N TYR A 427 -14.42 -23.51 -12.16
CA TYR A 427 -13.05 -23.37 -12.66
C TYR A 427 -12.78 -21.92 -13.14
N LYS A 428 -11.60 -21.39 -12.84
CA LYS A 428 -11.15 -20.01 -13.13
C LYS A 428 -11.89 -18.89 -12.37
N LEU A 429 -12.65 -19.19 -11.34
CA LEU A 429 -13.23 -18.21 -10.44
C LEU A 429 -12.51 -18.20 -9.11
N ASP A 430 -11.83 -17.13 -8.81
CA ASP A 430 -11.19 -16.90 -7.52
C ASP A 430 -12.03 -15.98 -6.65
N LEU A 431 -12.18 -16.34 -5.37
CA LEU A 431 -12.90 -15.56 -4.39
C LEU A 431 -11.95 -15.09 -3.29
N THR A 432 -11.97 -13.80 -3.00
CA THR A 432 -11.27 -13.22 -1.85
C THR A 432 -12.27 -12.56 -0.92
N GLY A 433 -12.14 -12.81 0.38
CA GLY A 433 -12.87 -12.11 1.42
C GLY A 433 -11.92 -11.45 2.38
N ILE A 434 -12.09 -10.14 2.65
CA ILE A 434 -11.34 -9.41 3.66
C ILE A 434 -12.31 -8.89 4.70
N PHE A 435 -11.96 -9.08 5.97
CA PHE A 435 -12.66 -8.54 7.13
C PHE A 435 -11.66 -7.86 8.05
N GLN A 436 -11.93 -6.63 8.44
CA GLN A 436 -11.14 -5.88 9.39
C GLN A 436 -12.04 -5.22 10.42
N MET A 437 -11.76 -5.42 11.71
CA MET A 437 -12.58 -4.93 12.80
C MET A 437 -11.73 -4.18 13.82
N ASN A 438 -12.12 -2.93 14.13
CA ASN A 438 -11.64 -2.24 15.31
C ASN A 438 -12.26 -2.90 16.55
N LEU A 439 -11.43 -3.46 17.43
CA LEU A 439 -11.90 -4.20 18.62
C LEU A 439 -12.38 -3.27 19.74
N GLU A 440 -12.02 -1.98 19.72
CA GLU A 440 -12.41 -1.00 20.74
C GLU A 440 -13.84 -0.49 20.50
N ASP A 441 -14.18 -0.09 19.27
CA ASP A 441 -15.49 0.48 18.92
C ASP A 441 -16.41 -0.50 18.18
N LYS A 442 -15.92 -1.70 17.82
CA LYS A 442 -16.63 -2.78 17.13
C LYS A 442 -17.11 -2.41 15.71
N SER A 443 -16.61 -1.33 15.14
CA SER A 443 -16.83 -1.04 13.73
C SER A 443 -15.95 -1.91 12.85
N PHE A 444 -16.39 -2.16 11.61
CA PHE A 444 -15.68 -3.10 10.75
C PHE A 444 -15.82 -2.76 9.26
N PHE A 445 -14.87 -3.23 8.51
CA PHE A 445 -14.81 -3.23 7.07
C PHE A 445 -14.93 -4.66 6.53
N ILE A 446 -15.68 -4.83 5.43
CA ILE A 446 -15.78 -6.12 4.72
C ILE A 446 -15.59 -5.85 3.22
N GLN A 447 -14.74 -6.66 2.57
CA GLN A 447 -14.55 -6.67 1.13
C GLN A 447 -14.67 -8.10 0.57
N PRO A 448 -15.80 -8.54 0.03
CA PRO A 448 -15.86 -9.66 -0.89
C PRO A 448 -15.41 -9.22 -2.28
N LEU A 449 -14.56 -10.03 -2.92
CA LEU A 449 -14.04 -9.85 -4.26
C LEU A 449 -14.14 -11.17 -5.02
N ALA A 450 -14.58 -11.11 -6.27
CA ALA A 450 -14.57 -12.20 -7.21
C ALA A 450 -13.72 -11.82 -8.41
N ALA A 451 -12.81 -12.70 -8.84
CA ALA A 451 -12.01 -12.56 -10.04
C ALA A 451 -12.24 -13.79 -10.95
N TYR A 452 -12.66 -13.52 -12.17
CA TYR A 452 -12.89 -14.57 -13.15
C TYR A 452 -11.90 -14.46 -14.32
N HIS A 453 -11.10 -15.51 -14.52
CA HIS A 453 -10.08 -15.59 -15.57
C HIS A 453 -10.69 -16.02 -16.90
N LEU A 454 -11.03 -15.03 -17.75
CA LEU A 454 -11.57 -15.26 -19.08
C LEU A 454 -10.45 -15.55 -20.07
N GLY A 455 -10.00 -16.81 -20.13
CA GLY A 455 -8.81 -17.22 -20.89
C GLY A 455 -7.51 -16.88 -20.15
N ASP A 456 -6.40 -16.82 -20.88
CA ASP A 456 -5.06 -16.66 -20.31
C ASP A 456 -4.62 -15.19 -20.25
N ARG A 457 -5.42 -14.27 -20.82
CA ARG A 457 -5.04 -12.86 -20.98
C ARG A 457 -6.02 -11.87 -20.36
N THR A 458 -7.18 -12.32 -19.89
CA THR A 458 -8.23 -11.41 -19.42
C THR A 458 -8.74 -11.85 -18.08
N THR A 459 -8.75 -10.96 -17.12
CA THR A 459 -9.37 -11.14 -15.80
C THR A 459 -10.46 -10.11 -15.60
N LEU A 460 -11.66 -10.58 -15.25
CA LEU A 460 -12.78 -9.74 -14.82
C LEU A 460 -12.85 -9.75 -13.31
N SER A 461 -13.04 -8.61 -12.69
CA SER A 461 -13.15 -8.49 -11.23
C SER A 461 -14.39 -7.75 -10.79
N LEU A 462 -14.97 -8.15 -9.65
CA LEU A 462 -16.07 -7.49 -9.00
C LEU A 462 -15.82 -7.48 -7.48
N ALA A 463 -15.78 -6.31 -6.88
CA ALA A 463 -15.58 -6.15 -5.45
C ALA A 463 -16.66 -5.25 -4.85
N PHE A 464 -17.02 -5.54 -3.60
CA PHE A 464 -17.86 -4.67 -2.78
C PHE A 464 -17.08 -4.30 -1.53
N ASN A 465 -17.14 -3.05 -1.12
CA ASN A 465 -16.55 -2.57 0.12
C ASN A 465 -17.65 -2.03 1.01
N PHE A 466 -17.78 -2.56 2.23
CA PHE A 466 -18.73 -2.12 3.23
C PHE A 466 -18.02 -1.57 4.45
N PHE A 467 -18.41 -0.36 4.89
CA PHE A 467 -17.86 0.32 6.05
C PHE A 467 -18.96 0.44 7.10
N LEU A 468 -18.94 -0.38 8.12
CA LEU A 468 -20.06 -0.59 9.04
C LEU A 468 -19.68 -0.23 10.48
N GLY A 469 -20.59 0.41 11.19
CA GLY A 469 -20.42 0.84 12.57
C GLY A 469 -21.38 1.97 12.97
N ALA A 470 -21.30 2.38 14.23
CA ALA A 470 -22.01 3.55 14.72
C ALA A 470 -21.45 4.83 14.08
N GLY A 471 -22.21 5.92 14.03
CA GLY A 471 -21.76 7.19 13.45
C GLY A 471 -20.54 7.81 14.15
N GLN A 472 -20.28 7.41 15.40
CA GLN A 472 -19.09 7.76 16.20
C GLN A 472 -18.21 6.52 16.37
N SER A 473 -17.73 5.95 15.26
CA SER A 473 -16.80 4.83 15.23
C SER A 473 -15.87 4.95 14.03
N GLU A 474 -14.78 4.24 14.01
CA GLU A 474 -13.76 4.33 12.96
C GLU A 474 -14.35 4.17 11.55
N TYR A 475 -15.00 3.05 11.27
CA TYR A 475 -15.60 2.80 9.96
C TYR A 475 -16.98 3.45 9.80
N GLY A 476 -17.74 3.59 10.90
CA GLY A 476 -19.06 4.20 10.88
C GLY A 476 -19.07 5.71 10.60
N SER A 477 -17.96 6.41 10.88
CA SER A 477 -17.81 7.85 10.62
C SER A 477 -17.35 8.18 9.21
N LEU A 478 -16.97 7.19 8.38
CA LEU A 478 -16.61 7.41 6.99
C LEU A 478 -17.82 7.90 6.19
N PRO A 479 -17.63 8.82 5.22
CA PRO A 479 -18.70 9.26 4.33
C PRO A 479 -19.21 8.11 3.45
N GLN A 480 -18.38 7.20 3.04
CA GLN A 480 -18.75 6.02 2.27
C GLN A 480 -19.42 4.98 3.19
N LEU A 481 -20.64 4.58 2.86
CA LEU A 481 -21.32 3.44 3.48
C LEU A 481 -20.87 2.13 2.81
N TRP A 482 -20.88 2.13 1.48
CA TRP A 482 -20.36 1.04 0.67
C TRP A 482 -20.00 1.54 -0.74
N ASN A 483 -19.19 0.80 -1.44
CA ASN A 483 -18.95 0.99 -2.86
C ASN A 483 -18.89 -0.35 -3.58
N VAL A 484 -19.16 -0.31 -4.88
CA VAL A 484 -18.98 -1.42 -5.81
C VAL A 484 -17.93 -1.06 -6.82
N ARG A 485 -17.04 -2.00 -7.11
CA ARG A 485 -15.97 -1.85 -8.09
C ARG A 485 -16.02 -3.01 -9.08
N ALA A 486 -16.06 -2.69 -10.36
CA ALA A 486 -15.93 -3.66 -11.45
C ALA A 486 -14.69 -3.33 -12.27
N GLY A 487 -13.91 -4.34 -12.60
CA GLY A 487 -12.65 -4.18 -13.34
C GLY A 487 -12.48 -5.21 -14.45
N ILE A 488 -11.69 -4.82 -15.44
CA ILE A 488 -11.14 -5.70 -16.48
C ILE A 488 -9.65 -5.47 -16.57
N GLN A 489 -8.87 -6.53 -16.53
CA GLN A 489 -7.43 -6.51 -16.72
C GLN A 489 -7.08 -7.35 -17.95
N TYR A 490 -6.26 -6.81 -18.84
CA TYR A 490 -5.81 -7.48 -20.05
C TYR A 490 -4.29 -7.53 -20.12
N PHE A 491 -3.74 -8.72 -20.28
CA PHE A 491 -2.30 -9.00 -20.42
C PHE A 491 -1.91 -9.17 -21.89
N PHE A 492 -0.82 -8.52 -22.30
CA PHE A 492 -0.33 -8.52 -23.68
C PHE A 492 0.65 -9.66 -23.96
#